data_b9763525a40d1f32dc6b19ce44e2926a
#
_entry.id   b9763525a40d1f32dc6b19ce44e2926a
#
_cell.length_a   1.000
_cell.length_b   1.000
_cell.length_c   1.000
_cell.angle_alpha   90.00
_cell.angle_beta   90.00
_cell.angle_gamma   90.00
#
_symmetry.space_group_name_H-M   'P 1'
#
loop_
_entity.id
_entity.type
_entity.pdbx_description
1 polymer ?
#
loop_
_entity_poly.entity_id
_entity_poly.type
_entity_poly.pdbx_seq_one_letter_code
_entity_poly.pdbx_strand_id
1 'polypeptide(L)'
;YYKHPNIARIINVGCEQRDLYCDHPMADRLDYIYNGVLMQSIDKYDVINHPFEKRNLNVAYVGSLVPAKGFDLLASAWPAVLAKVPDAQLFVVGSGKLYNRNSVLGKWNIADEKFENKFMKHITNDNQVLPSVHFLGVLGEEKNDLLLKCRVGVPNPSGNTETFGFTAIEMQSMGCNITTMKCSGYLDTVFTKRYLYY
;
A
#
# COMPACT_ATOMS: atom_id res chain seq x y z
N TYR A 1 7.33 -3.26 -28.25
CA TYR A 1 8.17 -4.33 -27.66
C TYR A 1 7.67 -5.72 -28.04
N TYR A 2 6.39 -6.03 -27.95
CA TYR A 2 5.81 -7.37 -28.17
C TYR A 2 6.09 -7.99 -29.54
N LYS A 3 6.32 -7.16 -30.57
CA LYS A 3 6.56 -7.63 -31.96
C LYS A 3 8.05 -7.84 -32.29
N HIS A 4 8.96 -7.59 -31.33
CA HIS A 4 10.38 -7.72 -31.63
C HIS A 4 10.75 -9.21 -31.81
N PRO A 5 11.42 -9.59 -32.91
CA PRO A 5 11.68 -11.00 -33.24
C PRO A 5 12.55 -11.71 -32.19
N ASN A 6 13.40 -10.96 -31.47
CA ASN A 6 14.32 -11.51 -30.48
C ASN A 6 13.68 -11.67 -29.08
N ILE A 7 12.38 -11.34 -28.90
CA ILE A 7 11.67 -11.55 -27.65
C ILE A 7 10.91 -12.87 -27.74
N ALA A 8 11.42 -13.90 -27.07
CA ALA A 8 10.79 -15.22 -27.04
C ALA A 8 9.59 -15.26 -26.08
N ARG A 9 9.72 -14.67 -24.87
CA ARG A 9 8.69 -14.62 -23.82
C ARG A 9 8.69 -13.28 -23.10
N ILE A 10 7.54 -12.90 -22.56
CA ILE A 10 7.36 -11.77 -21.65
C ILE A 10 6.74 -12.32 -20.40
N ILE A 11 7.45 -12.19 -19.29
CA ILE A 11 7.03 -12.70 -17.98
C ILE A 11 6.41 -11.55 -17.18
N ASN A 12 5.15 -11.68 -16.83
CA ASN A 12 4.43 -10.77 -15.95
C ASN A 12 4.61 -11.20 -14.49
N VAL A 13 4.41 -10.28 -13.56
CA VAL A 13 4.53 -10.57 -12.12
C VAL A 13 3.27 -11.12 -11.49
N GLY A 14 2.18 -11.26 -12.26
CA GLY A 14 0.90 -11.81 -11.82
C GLY A 14 0.07 -12.35 -12.98
N CYS A 15 -0.82 -13.29 -12.70
CA CYS A 15 -1.70 -13.88 -13.71
C CYS A 15 -2.74 -12.85 -14.19
N GLU A 16 -3.31 -12.07 -13.30
CA GLU A 16 -4.27 -11.03 -13.65
C GLU A 16 -3.66 -9.97 -14.58
N GLN A 17 -2.38 -9.64 -14.37
CA GLN A 17 -1.67 -8.74 -15.26
C GLN A 17 -1.42 -9.35 -16.63
N ARG A 18 -1.06 -10.65 -16.71
CA ARG A 18 -0.92 -11.38 -17.97
C ARG A 18 -2.27 -11.38 -18.72
N ASP A 19 -3.35 -11.65 -18.02
CA ASP A 19 -4.68 -11.87 -18.60
C ASP A 19 -5.32 -10.57 -19.16
N LEU A 20 -4.84 -9.40 -18.73
CA LEU A 20 -5.17 -8.12 -19.37
C LEU A 20 -4.83 -8.08 -20.88
N TYR A 21 -3.95 -8.96 -21.34
CA TYR A 21 -3.46 -9.01 -22.73
C TYR A 21 -3.83 -10.33 -23.41
N CYS A 22 -4.83 -11.06 -22.94
CA CYS A 22 -5.23 -12.36 -23.50
C CYS A 22 -5.68 -12.28 -24.96
N ASP A 23 -6.25 -11.14 -25.38
CA ASP A 23 -6.68 -10.89 -26.77
C ASP A 23 -5.57 -10.29 -27.67
N HIS A 24 -4.37 -10.09 -27.13
CA HIS A 24 -3.26 -9.54 -27.91
C HIS A 24 -2.73 -10.61 -28.88
N PRO A 25 -2.38 -10.25 -30.16
CA PRO A 25 -1.86 -11.20 -31.16
C PRO A 25 -0.63 -12.00 -30.74
N MET A 26 0.06 -11.59 -29.70
CA MET A 26 1.25 -12.24 -29.13
C MET A 26 0.97 -12.83 -27.73
N ALA A 27 -0.28 -13.09 -27.40
CA ALA A 27 -0.68 -13.64 -26.09
C ALA A 27 0.03 -14.98 -25.77
N ASP A 28 0.34 -15.76 -26.79
CA ASP A 28 1.12 -17.01 -26.71
C ASP A 28 2.54 -16.82 -26.16
N ARG A 29 3.09 -15.61 -26.20
CA ARG A 29 4.39 -15.25 -25.64
C ARG A 29 4.32 -14.71 -24.21
N LEU A 30 3.13 -14.51 -23.69
CA LEU A 30 2.94 -14.00 -22.34
C LEU A 30 2.88 -15.15 -21.34
N ASP A 31 3.57 -14.98 -20.23
CA ASP A 31 3.55 -15.90 -19.11
C ASP A 31 3.58 -15.09 -17.80
N TYR A 32 3.51 -15.75 -16.65
CA TYR A 32 3.65 -15.06 -15.37
C TYR A 32 4.45 -15.89 -14.37
N ILE A 33 5.17 -15.19 -13.52
CA ILE A 33 5.85 -15.74 -12.36
C ILE A 33 5.64 -14.75 -11.21
N TYR A 34 5.00 -15.19 -10.14
CA TYR A 34 4.82 -14.36 -8.96
C TYR A 34 6.15 -13.97 -8.33
N ASN A 35 6.23 -12.73 -7.88
CA ASN A 35 7.38 -12.29 -7.10
C ASN A 35 7.46 -13.08 -5.79
N GLY A 36 8.67 -13.48 -5.42
CA GLY A 36 8.93 -14.17 -4.15
C GLY A 36 8.93 -13.21 -2.95
N VAL A 37 8.56 -13.72 -1.80
CA VAL A 37 8.68 -13.04 -0.50
C VAL A 37 9.66 -13.82 0.38
N LEU A 38 10.57 -13.09 1.06
CA LEU A 38 11.53 -13.71 1.97
C LEU A 38 10.84 -14.12 3.27
N MET A 39 10.49 -15.40 3.39
CA MET A 39 9.82 -15.95 4.57
C MET A 39 10.66 -15.81 5.85
N GLN A 40 11.98 -15.90 5.76
CA GLN A 40 12.90 -15.78 6.91
C GLN A 40 12.73 -14.46 7.70
N SER A 41 12.32 -13.38 7.02
CA SER A 41 12.06 -12.11 7.70
C SER A 41 10.70 -12.10 8.42
N ILE A 42 9.81 -13.02 8.09
CA ILE A 42 8.46 -13.14 8.66
C ILE A 42 8.45 -14.09 9.86
N ASP A 43 9.17 -15.20 9.76
CA ASP A 43 9.19 -16.28 10.77
C ASP A 43 9.64 -15.81 12.17
N LYS A 44 10.41 -14.73 12.25
CA LYS A 44 10.82 -14.14 13.53
C LYS A 44 9.70 -13.39 14.25
N TYR A 45 8.58 -13.11 13.59
CA TYR A 45 7.45 -12.39 14.17
C TYR A 45 6.38 -13.38 14.64
N ASP A 46 5.99 -13.25 15.89
CA ASP A 46 4.97 -14.10 16.53
C ASP A 46 3.55 -13.63 16.16
N VAL A 47 3.20 -13.76 14.87
CA VAL A 47 1.91 -13.31 14.35
C VAL A 47 0.75 -14.12 14.95
N ILE A 48 0.98 -15.41 15.25
CA ILE A 48 -0.04 -16.35 15.78
C ILE A 48 -0.51 -15.91 17.17
N ASN A 49 0.42 -15.46 18.03
CA ASN A 49 0.09 -14.99 19.38
C ASN A 49 -0.36 -13.51 19.41
N HIS A 50 -0.42 -12.86 18.25
CA HIS A 50 -0.99 -11.52 18.09
C HIS A 50 -2.28 -11.56 17.27
N PRO A 51 -3.36 -12.20 17.75
CA PRO A 51 -4.59 -12.38 17.00
C PRO A 51 -5.25 -11.03 16.72
N PHE A 52 -5.93 -10.96 15.58
CA PHE A 52 -6.55 -9.74 15.07
C PHE A 52 -7.42 -9.01 16.11
N GLU A 53 -8.19 -9.73 16.91
CA GLU A 53 -9.14 -9.19 17.89
C GLU A 53 -8.45 -8.45 19.04
N LYS A 54 -7.21 -8.80 19.33
CA LYS A 54 -6.41 -8.19 20.41
C LYS A 54 -5.54 -7.02 19.93
N ARG A 55 -5.49 -6.76 18.62
CA ARG A 55 -4.70 -5.65 18.09
C ARG A 55 -5.38 -4.31 18.35
N ASN A 56 -4.57 -3.27 18.43
CA ASN A 56 -5.07 -1.90 18.53
C ASN A 56 -5.87 -1.51 17.29
N LEU A 57 -6.74 -0.51 17.42
CA LEU A 57 -7.52 0.07 16.31
C LEU A 57 -6.62 0.94 15.39
N ASN A 58 -5.45 0.39 15.08
CA ASN A 58 -4.44 1.07 14.28
C ASN A 58 -4.61 0.72 12.81
N VAL A 59 -4.43 1.74 11.97
CA VAL A 59 -4.39 1.65 10.52
C VAL A 59 -2.97 1.98 10.07
N ALA A 60 -2.38 1.15 9.21
CA ALA A 60 -1.09 1.42 8.61
C ALA A 60 -1.24 1.71 7.12
N TYR A 61 -0.63 2.79 6.65
CA TYR A 61 -0.32 3.03 5.25
C TYR A 61 1.18 2.79 5.04
N VAL A 62 1.56 1.99 4.06
CA VAL A 62 2.95 1.81 3.66
C VAL A 62 3.07 2.01 2.16
N GLY A 63 3.79 3.04 1.76
CA GLY A 63 3.98 3.36 0.34
C GLY A 63 4.58 4.74 0.11
N SER A 64 4.97 4.99 -1.13
CA SER A 64 5.43 6.33 -1.53
C SER A 64 4.30 7.34 -1.42
N LEU A 65 4.61 8.52 -0.93
CA LEU A 65 3.65 9.63 -0.82
C LEU A 65 3.63 10.43 -2.13
N VAL A 66 3.08 9.78 -3.17
CA VAL A 66 2.89 10.33 -4.52
C VAL A 66 1.43 10.12 -4.97
N PRO A 67 0.91 10.93 -5.90
CA PRO A 67 -0.50 10.84 -6.34
C PRO A 67 -0.93 9.44 -6.76
N ALA A 68 -0.06 8.71 -7.47
CA ALA A 68 -0.35 7.36 -7.95
C ALA A 68 -0.58 6.32 -6.83
N LYS A 69 -0.13 6.58 -5.59
CA LYS A 69 -0.30 5.70 -4.44
C LYS A 69 -1.48 6.08 -3.53
N GLY A 70 -2.21 7.14 -3.85
CA GLY A 70 -3.53 7.42 -3.32
C GLY A 70 -3.63 7.73 -1.82
N PHE A 71 -2.55 8.17 -1.16
CA PHE A 71 -2.62 8.54 0.26
C PHE A 71 -3.65 9.65 0.52
N ASP A 72 -3.88 10.53 -0.44
CA ASP A 72 -4.89 11.58 -0.38
C ASP A 72 -6.32 11.03 -0.23
N LEU A 73 -6.62 9.86 -0.78
CA LEU A 73 -7.90 9.18 -0.60
C LEU A 73 -8.08 8.70 0.84
N LEU A 74 -7.04 8.08 1.42
CA LEU A 74 -7.06 7.66 2.81
C LEU A 74 -7.20 8.86 3.75
N ALA A 75 -6.40 9.90 3.52
CA ALA A 75 -6.45 11.12 4.31
C ALA A 75 -7.84 11.79 4.25
N SER A 76 -8.46 11.83 3.08
CA SER A 76 -9.81 12.39 2.92
C SER A 76 -10.90 11.58 3.65
N ALA A 77 -10.70 10.27 3.79
CA ALA A 77 -11.61 9.38 4.52
C ALA A 77 -11.38 9.41 6.03
N TRP A 78 -10.22 9.87 6.50
CA TRP A 78 -9.81 9.78 7.90
C TRP A 78 -10.77 10.46 8.89
N PRO A 79 -11.33 11.65 8.64
CA PRO A 79 -12.34 12.26 9.50
C PRO A 79 -13.57 11.37 9.69
N ALA A 80 -14.03 10.68 8.64
CA ALA A 80 -15.17 9.76 8.74
C ALA A 80 -14.82 8.49 9.54
N VAL A 81 -13.56 8.04 9.51
CA VAL A 81 -13.07 6.96 10.37
C VAL A 81 -13.12 7.39 11.82
N LEU A 82 -12.57 8.56 12.16
CA LEU A 82 -12.56 9.10 13.53
C LEU A 82 -13.97 9.33 14.08
N ALA A 83 -14.92 9.74 13.24
CA ALA A 83 -16.32 9.91 13.65
C ALA A 83 -16.96 8.59 14.12
N LYS A 84 -16.51 7.44 13.62
CA LYS A 84 -16.99 6.11 14.00
C LYS A 84 -16.11 5.41 15.03
N VAL A 85 -14.82 5.68 14.99
CA VAL A 85 -13.81 5.03 15.83
C VAL A 85 -12.85 6.12 16.34
N PRO A 86 -13.23 6.88 17.39
CA PRO A 86 -12.47 8.05 17.87
C PRO A 86 -11.04 7.75 18.28
N ASP A 87 -10.77 6.53 18.77
CA ASP A 87 -9.45 6.09 19.23
C ASP A 87 -8.57 5.52 18.12
N ALA A 88 -9.03 5.51 16.86
CA ALA A 88 -8.24 5.02 15.75
C ALA A 88 -6.97 5.84 15.53
N GLN A 89 -5.86 5.14 15.24
CA GLN A 89 -4.58 5.76 14.94
C GLN A 89 -4.14 5.40 13.52
N LEU A 90 -3.65 6.38 12.76
CA LEU A 90 -3.11 6.21 11.41
C LEU A 90 -1.59 6.35 11.42
N PHE A 91 -0.90 5.30 11.08
CA PHE A 91 0.55 5.28 10.91
C PHE A 91 0.91 5.29 9.43
N VAL A 92 1.69 6.29 9.02
CA VAL A 92 2.07 6.53 7.63
C VAL A 92 3.55 6.28 7.46
N VAL A 93 3.88 5.21 6.76
CA VAL A 93 5.26 4.81 6.45
C VAL A 93 5.55 5.07 4.99
N GLY A 94 6.53 5.91 4.71
CA GLY A 94 6.95 6.27 3.37
C GLY A 94 7.36 7.73 3.24
N SER A 95 7.69 8.12 2.01
CA SER A 95 8.14 9.48 1.70
C SER A 95 7.80 9.84 0.26
N GLY A 96 7.59 11.13 -0.01
CA GLY A 96 7.47 11.68 -1.37
C GLY A 96 8.76 11.62 -2.18
N LYS A 97 9.93 11.39 -1.54
CA LYS A 97 11.24 11.28 -2.19
C LYS A 97 11.61 9.87 -2.66
N LEU A 98 10.80 8.85 -2.44
CA LEU A 98 11.15 7.46 -2.77
C LEU A 98 11.40 7.25 -4.27
N TYR A 99 10.66 7.91 -5.14
CA TYR A 99 10.85 7.83 -6.60
C TYR A 99 11.70 8.95 -7.18
N ASN A 100 11.73 10.11 -6.54
CA ASN A 100 12.53 11.24 -6.99
C ASN A 100 13.19 11.92 -5.80
N ARG A 101 14.48 11.64 -5.60
CA ARG A 101 15.28 12.20 -4.50
C ARG A 101 15.41 13.71 -4.57
N ASN A 102 15.24 14.30 -5.76
CA ASN A 102 15.36 15.75 -6.00
C ASN A 102 14.01 16.48 -5.86
N SER A 103 12.91 15.77 -5.51
CA SER A 103 11.62 16.42 -5.28
C SER A 103 11.72 17.49 -4.19
N VAL A 104 11.19 18.66 -4.48
CA VAL A 104 10.98 19.72 -3.48
C VAL A 104 9.76 19.36 -2.68
N LEU A 105 9.94 19.16 -1.38
CA LEU A 105 8.86 18.83 -0.47
C LEU A 105 8.12 20.09 -0.03
N GLY A 106 6.86 19.94 0.34
CA GLY A 106 6.02 20.99 0.88
C GLY A 106 6.39 21.39 2.32
N LYS A 107 5.54 22.22 2.92
CA LYS A 107 5.71 22.78 4.28
C LYS A 107 5.98 21.73 5.36
N TRP A 108 5.42 20.55 5.22
CA TRP A 108 5.48 19.46 6.22
C TRP A 108 6.63 18.48 5.96
N ASN A 109 7.41 18.67 4.89
CA ASN A 109 8.51 17.79 4.49
C ASN A 109 8.11 16.33 4.23
N ILE A 110 6.89 16.08 3.79
CA ILE A 110 6.32 14.73 3.63
C ILE A 110 6.26 14.34 2.17
N ALA A 111 5.75 15.22 1.31
CA ALA A 111 5.53 14.97 -0.11
C ALA A 111 5.77 16.22 -0.96
N ASP A 112 5.68 16.10 -2.29
CA ASP A 112 5.64 17.26 -3.18
C ASP A 112 4.56 18.24 -2.71
N GLU A 113 4.86 19.55 -2.74
CA GLU A 113 4.03 20.61 -2.17
C GLU A 113 2.58 20.54 -2.63
N LYS A 114 2.35 20.35 -3.93
CA LYS A 114 1.00 20.29 -4.49
C LYS A 114 0.22 19.08 -3.96
N PHE A 115 0.88 17.95 -3.88
CA PHE A 115 0.26 16.72 -3.37
C PHE A 115 0.10 16.78 -1.84
N GLU A 116 1.09 17.31 -1.13
CA GLU A 116 1.05 17.51 0.31
C GLU A 116 -0.14 18.37 0.72
N ASN A 117 -0.35 19.50 0.07
CA ASN A 117 -1.50 20.39 0.31
C ASN A 117 -2.84 19.71 0.03
N LYS A 118 -2.89 18.76 -0.92
CA LYS A 118 -4.11 18.02 -1.25
C LYS A 118 -4.59 17.15 -0.08
N PHE A 119 -3.70 16.49 0.64
CA PHE A 119 -4.08 15.57 1.70
C PHE A 119 -4.01 16.19 3.11
N MET A 120 -3.10 17.13 3.37
CA MET A 120 -2.94 17.73 4.69
C MET A 120 -4.18 18.45 5.18
N LYS A 121 -4.95 19.09 4.31
CA LYS A 121 -6.21 19.77 4.67
C LYS A 121 -7.24 18.88 5.37
N HIS A 122 -7.14 17.57 5.22
CA HIS A 122 -8.07 16.61 5.82
C HIS A 122 -7.59 16.07 7.18
N ILE A 123 -6.30 16.18 7.45
CA ILE A 123 -5.65 15.57 8.61
C ILE A 123 -4.87 16.59 9.44
N THR A 124 -5.19 17.86 9.29
CA THR A 124 -4.65 18.95 10.14
C THR A 124 -5.80 19.75 10.75
N ASN A 125 -5.54 20.29 11.94
CA ASN A 125 -6.37 21.28 12.60
C ASN A 125 -5.43 22.38 13.15
N ASP A 126 -5.78 23.66 12.99
CA ASP A 126 -4.99 24.83 13.45
C ASP A 126 -3.50 24.74 13.04
N ASN A 127 -3.23 24.35 11.80
CA ASN A 127 -1.88 24.12 11.28
C ASN A 127 -1.06 23.04 12.04
N GLN A 128 -1.70 22.14 12.75
CA GLN A 128 -1.06 20.98 13.39
C GLN A 128 -1.65 19.69 12.83
N VAL A 129 -0.80 18.68 12.66
CA VAL A 129 -1.25 17.33 12.28
C VAL A 129 -2.13 16.80 13.41
N LEU A 130 -3.24 16.15 13.05
CA LEU A 130 -4.12 15.53 14.05
C LEU A 130 -3.33 14.56 14.93
N PRO A 131 -3.58 14.52 16.24
CA PRO A 131 -2.88 13.61 17.18
C PRO A 131 -3.02 12.12 16.81
N SER A 132 -4.04 11.78 16.02
CA SER A 132 -4.28 10.42 15.53
C SER A 132 -3.50 10.05 14.27
N VAL A 133 -2.66 10.95 13.71
CA VAL A 133 -1.92 10.71 12.46
C VAL A 133 -0.42 10.85 12.70
N HIS A 134 0.31 9.79 12.40
CA HIS A 134 1.74 9.67 12.67
C HIS A 134 2.52 9.43 11.39
N PHE A 135 3.29 10.41 10.92
CA PHE A 135 4.22 10.26 9.80
C PHE A 135 5.56 9.74 10.30
N LEU A 136 5.93 8.52 9.90
CA LEU A 136 7.10 7.83 10.42
C LEU A 136 8.30 7.85 9.46
N GLY A 137 8.13 8.46 8.27
CA GLY A 137 9.16 8.42 7.25
C GLY A 137 9.34 7.02 6.66
N VAL A 138 10.53 6.77 6.11
CA VAL A 138 10.87 5.47 5.53
C VAL A 138 11.39 4.56 6.65
N LEU A 139 10.75 3.42 6.82
CA LEU A 139 11.17 2.39 7.76
C LEU A 139 11.73 1.17 7.00
N GLY A 140 12.70 0.50 7.58
CA GLY A 140 13.23 -0.78 7.17
C GLY A 140 12.39 -1.96 7.70
N GLU A 141 13.05 -2.94 8.30
CA GLU A 141 12.37 -4.11 8.89
C GLU A 141 11.52 -3.75 10.12
N GLU A 142 11.83 -2.68 10.81
CA GLU A 142 11.08 -2.17 11.97
C GLU A 142 9.62 -1.82 11.64
N LYS A 143 9.28 -1.64 10.36
CA LYS A 143 7.89 -1.53 9.95
C LYS A 143 7.05 -2.76 10.32
N ASN A 144 7.67 -3.93 10.41
CA ASN A 144 6.97 -5.17 10.72
C ASN A 144 6.47 -5.18 12.18
N ASP A 145 7.24 -4.63 13.12
CA ASP A 145 6.80 -4.46 14.52
C ASP A 145 5.60 -3.54 14.63
N LEU A 146 5.54 -2.51 13.77
CA LEU A 146 4.38 -1.64 13.66
C LEU A 146 3.19 -2.39 13.07
N LEU A 147 3.38 -3.10 11.95
CA LEU A 147 2.32 -3.83 11.26
C LEU A 147 1.70 -4.92 12.14
N LEU A 148 2.52 -5.59 12.96
CA LEU A 148 2.06 -6.61 13.91
C LEU A 148 1.04 -6.04 14.93
N LYS A 149 1.11 -4.74 15.22
CA LYS A 149 0.21 -4.03 16.12
C LYS A 149 -1.00 -3.39 15.42
N CYS A 150 -0.98 -3.34 14.08
CA CYS A 150 -2.05 -2.74 13.31
C CYS A 150 -3.14 -3.76 12.96
N ARG A 151 -4.38 -3.31 12.98
CA ARG A 151 -5.54 -4.10 12.60
C ARG A 151 -5.79 -4.05 11.10
N VAL A 152 -5.58 -2.89 10.49
CA VAL A 152 -5.87 -2.63 9.08
C VAL A 152 -4.62 -2.14 8.35
N GLY A 153 -4.35 -2.71 7.19
CA GLY A 153 -3.34 -2.26 6.24
C GLY A 153 -3.97 -1.62 5.00
N VAL A 154 -3.44 -0.47 4.61
CA VAL A 154 -3.87 0.27 3.41
C VAL A 154 -2.65 0.48 2.52
N PRO A 155 -2.36 -0.45 1.58
CA PRO A 155 -1.12 -0.39 0.80
C PRO A 155 -1.15 0.67 -0.31
N ASN A 156 -2.21 0.70 -1.11
CA ASN A 156 -2.42 1.67 -2.20
C ASN A 156 -3.92 1.83 -2.44
N PRO A 157 -4.58 2.78 -1.77
CA PRO A 157 -6.03 2.95 -1.86
C PRO A 157 -6.50 3.48 -3.21
N SER A 158 -5.62 3.96 -4.09
CA SER A 158 -6.03 4.37 -5.45
C SER A 158 -6.26 3.19 -6.38
N GLY A 159 -5.64 2.03 -6.12
CA GLY A 159 -5.59 0.91 -7.05
C GLY A 159 -4.83 1.16 -8.35
N ASN A 160 -4.34 2.38 -8.57
CA ASN A 160 -3.59 2.74 -9.77
C ASN A 160 -2.17 2.19 -9.73
N THR A 161 -1.67 1.79 -10.90
CA THR A 161 -0.25 1.37 -11.08
C THR A 161 0.22 0.21 -10.21
N GLU A 162 -0.67 -0.56 -9.61
CA GLU A 162 -0.27 -1.72 -8.82
C GLU A 162 -0.26 -2.97 -9.71
N THR A 163 0.93 -3.53 -9.91
CA THR A 163 1.14 -4.70 -10.78
C THR A 163 1.23 -6.01 -10.00
N PHE A 164 1.65 -5.96 -8.73
CA PHE A 164 1.73 -7.13 -7.86
C PHE A 164 1.24 -6.82 -6.44
N GLY A 165 1.73 -5.74 -5.81
CA GLY A 165 1.28 -5.36 -4.48
C GLY A 165 2.07 -6.00 -3.34
N PHE A 166 3.40 -5.96 -3.39
CA PHE A 166 4.27 -6.44 -2.30
C PHE A 166 3.84 -5.97 -0.92
N THR A 167 3.49 -4.69 -0.81
CA THR A 167 3.09 -4.09 0.47
C THR A 167 1.84 -4.76 1.04
N ALA A 168 0.90 -5.20 0.18
CA ALA A 168 -0.28 -5.93 0.64
C ALA A 168 0.11 -7.30 1.23
N ILE A 169 1.06 -8.01 0.61
CA ILE A 169 1.58 -9.28 1.13
C ILE A 169 2.29 -9.07 2.46
N GLU A 170 3.18 -8.08 2.55
CA GLU A 170 3.88 -7.75 3.80
C GLU A 170 2.91 -7.44 4.95
N MET A 171 1.87 -6.64 4.69
CA MET A 171 0.85 -6.33 5.69
C MET A 171 0.05 -7.56 6.12
N GLN A 172 -0.36 -8.41 5.16
CA GLN A 172 -1.09 -9.64 5.45
C GLN A 172 -0.23 -10.65 6.22
N SER A 173 1.07 -10.76 5.88
CA SER A 173 1.99 -11.66 6.59
C SER A 173 2.18 -11.25 8.06
N MET A 174 2.02 -9.96 8.37
CA MET A 174 1.97 -9.45 9.75
C MET A 174 0.55 -9.49 10.34
N GLY A 175 -0.42 -10.09 9.65
CA GLY A 175 -1.79 -10.30 10.13
C GLY A 175 -2.71 -9.08 10.04
N CYS A 176 -2.38 -8.06 9.26
CA CYS A 176 -3.29 -6.96 8.98
C CYS A 176 -4.40 -7.40 8.01
N ASN A 177 -5.62 -6.94 8.22
CA ASN A 177 -6.65 -6.97 7.19
C ASN A 177 -6.38 -5.87 6.17
N ILE A 178 -6.47 -6.20 4.88
CA ILE A 178 -6.22 -5.23 3.82
C ILE A 178 -7.51 -4.55 3.39
N THR A 179 -7.43 -3.23 3.22
CA THR A 179 -8.44 -2.44 2.52
C THR A 179 -7.78 -1.65 1.39
N THR A 180 -8.29 -1.79 0.18
CA THR A 180 -7.77 -1.16 -1.02
C THR A 180 -8.78 -1.21 -2.17
N MET A 181 -8.48 -0.56 -3.29
CA MET A 181 -9.27 -0.66 -4.51
C MET A 181 -8.94 -1.94 -5.28
N LYS A 182 -9.93 -2.49 -5.98
CA LYS A 182 -9.74 -3.64 -6.86
C LYS A 182 -8.87 -3.24 -8.07
N CYS A 183 -7.76 -3.94 -8.25
CA CYS A 183 -6.91 -3.83 -9.43
C CYS A 183 -6.14 -5.14 -9.65
N SER A 184 -5.52 -5.31 -10.83
CA SER A 184 -4.90 -6.57 -11.22
C SER A 184 -3.92 -7.13 -10.18
N GLY A 185 -2.99 -6.32 -9.69
CA GLY A 185 -2.00 -6.77 -8.70
C GLY A 185 -2.64 -7.24 -7.39
N TYR A 186 -3.71 -6.59 -6.94
CA TYR A 186 -4.38 -6.98 -5.70
C TYR A 186 -5.32 -8.18 -5.86
N LEU A 187 -5.81 -8.46 -7.05
CA LEU A 187 -6.57 -9.69 -7.32
C LEU A 187 -5.70 -10.95 -7.12
N ASP A 188 -4.40 -10.83 -7.42
CA ASP A 188 -3.42 -11.89 -7.20
C ASP A 188 -2.93 -11.99 -5.74
N THR A 189 -2.91 -10.90 -4.99
CA THR A 189 -2.14 -10.81 -3.74
C THR A 189 -2.95 -10.50 -2.49
N VAL A 190 -4.21 -10.06 -2.62
CA VAL A 190 -5.09 -9.83 -1.46
C VAL A 190 -6.06 -10.98 -1.30
N PHE A 191 -5.87 -11.76 -0.23
CA PHE A 191 -6.64 -12.97 0.03
C PHE A 191 -7.90 -12.72 0.86
N THR A 192 -7.99 -11.59 1.54
CA THR A 192 -9.15 -11.18 2.34
C THR A 192 -10.19 -10.48 1.45
N LYS A 193 -10.99 -11.25 0.71
CA LYS A 193 -12.02 -10.75 -0.23
C LYS A 193 -13.04 -9.74 0.35
N ARG A 194 -13.09 -9.59 1.67
CA ARG A 194 -14.07 -8.71 2.35
C ARG A 194 -13.74 -7.21 2.25
N TYR A 195 -12.54 -6.86 1.78
CA TYR A 195 -12.03 -5.50 1.87
C TYR A 195 -11.54 -4.92 0.54
N LEU A 196 -11.87 -5.59 -0.58
CA LEU A 196 -11.71 -5.01 -1.91
C LEU A 196 -12.95 -4.19 -2.24
N TYR A 197 -12.79 -2.91 -2.46
CA TYR A 197 -13.85 -2.03 -2.92
C TYR A 197 -13.78 -1.89 -4.45
N TYR A 198 -14.96 -1.83 -5.07
CA TYR A 198 -15.10 -1.71 -6.53
C TYR A 198 -15.25 -0.23 -6.91
#